data_bc79a480202c76cf9e93e6fe8ca96aa4
#
_entry.id   bc79a480202c76cf9e93e6fe8ca96aa4
#
_cell.length_a   1.000
_cell.length_b   1.000
_cell.length_c   1.000
_cell.angle_alpha   90.00
_cell.angle_beta   90.00
_cell.angle_gamma   90.00
#
_symmetry.space_group_name_H-M   'P 1'
#
loop_
_entity.id
_entity.type
_entity.pdbx_description
1 polymer ?
#
loop_
_entity_poly.entity_id
_entity_poly.type
_entity_poly.pdbx_seq_one_letter_code
_entity_poly.pdbx_strand_id
1 'polypeptide(L)'
;MLDEFETIRLIDYEKMTQAECASAMGVSRGTVAGIYENARFKIADAIINGKRLRITGGSYHIDSIPASSTISEKGENIMRIAVTYERELIGQHFGKTEQFKIYDIADGDIVSSKIIDTNGSGHGALAGFLRASEVEVLICGNIGAGARNALSEVGINLFPGVTGSVDEAVKSYLSGSLQYNPNTECSHHDHDHDHGEGHSCHHGDCDSHRHE
;
A
#
# COMPACT_ATOMS: atom_id res chain seq x y z
N MET A 1 -1.12 21.27 3.08
CA MET A 1 -0.82 22.10 1.87
C MET A 1 0.62 22.57 1.96
N LEU A 2 1.23 22.99 0.85
CA LEU A 2 2.64 23.39 0.82
C LEU A 2 2.91 24.66 1.62
N ASP A 3 2.00 25.62 1.54
CA ASP A 3 1.99 26.86 2.32
C ASP A 3 2.01 26.62 3.84
N GLU A 4 1.33 25.60 4.31
CA GLU A 4 1.37 25.17 5.71
C GLU A 4 2.74 24.59 6.09
N PHE A 5 3.34 23.80 5.21
CA PHE A 5 4.68 23.26 5.41
C PHE A 5 5.71 24.38 5.46
N GLU A 6 5.67 25.31 4.48
CA GLU A 6 6.61 26.42 4.41
C GLU A 6 6.50 27.35 5.63
N THR A 7 5.28 27.58 6.10
CA THR A 7 5.06 28.38 7.31
C THR A 7 5.68 27.73 8.55
N ILE A 8 5.52 26.39 8.72
CA ILE A 8 6.17 25.65 9.81
C ILE A 8 7.69 25.68 9.66
N ARG A 9 8.21 25.52 8.45
CA ARG A 9 9.66 25.59 8.17
C ARG A 9 10.23 26.94 8.58
N LEU A 10 9.65 28.03 8.12
CA LEU A 10 10.14 29.36 8.40
C LEU A 10 10.01 29.74 9.88
N ILE A 11 8.88 29.46 10.52
CA ILE A 11 8.63 29.91 11.90
C ILE A 11 9.21 28.92 12.93
N ASP A 12 8.91 27.63 12.83
CA ASP A 12 9.30 26.65 13.86
C ASP A 12 10.73 26.15 13.69
N TYR A 13 11.22 25.96 12.47
CA TYR A 13 12.57 25.45 12.20
C TYR A 13 13.60 26.58 12.10
N GLU A 14 13.38 27.58 11.24
CA GLU A 14 14.30 28.71 11.04
C GLU A 14 14.13 29.85 12.07
N LYS A 15 13.13 29.74 12.96
CA LYS A 15 12.88 30.69 14.07
C LYS A 15 12.52 32.10 13.63
N MET A 16 11.98 32.25 12.42
CA MET A 16 11.49 33.54 11.94
C MET A 16 10.24 33.99 12.71
N THR A 17 10.06 35.28 12.83
CA THR A 17 8.80 35.86 13.31
C THR A 17 7.70 35.72 12.25
N GLN A 18 6.43 35.79 12.64
CA GLN A 18 5.31 35.80 11.69
C GLN A 18 5.39 36.95 10.66
N ALA A 19 6.02 38.06 11.03
CA ALA A 19 6.20 39.20 10.13
C ALA A 19 7.25 38.92 9.06
N GLU A 20 8.39 38.33 9.45
CA GLU A 20 9.46 37.91 8.53
C GLU A 20 8.97 36.79 7.59
N CYS A 21 8.24 35.80 8.14
CA CYS A 21 7.61 34.75 7.37
C CYS A 21 6.62 35.32 6.33
N ALA A 22 5.79 36.28 6.72
CA ALA A 22 4.85 36.97 5.82
C ALA A 22 5.57 37.69 4.67
N SER A 23 6.68 38.34 4.98
CA SER A 23 7.53 39.01 3.98
C SER A 23 8.15 37.98 3.03
N ALA A 24 8.69 36.88 3.55
CA ALA A 24 9.30 35.80 2.77
C ALA A 24 8.30 35.10 1.85
N MET A 25 7.08 34.89 2.32
CA MET A 25 6.01 34.22 1.56
C MET A 25 5.21 35.19 0.66
N GLY A 26 5.46 36.50 0.71
CA GLY A 26 4.73 37.50 -0.09
C GLY A 26 3.24 37.61 0.28
N VAL A 27 2.86 37.35 1.54
CA VAL A 27 1.46 37.39 2.02
C VAL A 27 1.32 38.28 3.26
N SER A 28 0.08 38.50 3.71
CA SER A 28 -0.16 39.28 4.93
C SER A 28 0.21 38.49 6.20
N ARG A 29 0.60 39.21 7.28
CA ARG A 29 0.83 38.58 8.59
C ARG A 29 -0.41 37.82 9.10
N GLY A 30 -1.61 38.34 8.86
CA GLY A 30 -2.86 37.67 9.25
C GLY A 30 -3.06 36.35 8.50
N THR A 31 -2.69 36.31 7.22
CA THR A 31 -2.71 35.09 6.41
C THR A 31 -1.73 34.04 6.97
N VAL A 32 -0.48 34.46 7.29
CA VAL A 32 0.51 33.57 7.91
C VAL A 32 0.01 33.03 9.25
N ALA A 33 -0.61 33.86 10.10
CA ALA A 33 -1.13 33.42 11.39
C ALA A 33 -2.19 32.31 11.24
N GLY A 34 -3.11 32.44 10.28
CA GLY A 34 -4.14 31.43 10.01
C GLY A 34 -3.56 30.13 9.42
N ILE A 35 -2.62 30.24 8.47
CA ILE A 35 -1.93 29.07 7.89
C ILE A 35 -1.16 28.34 9.00
N TYR A 36 -0.41 29.06 9.83
CA TYR A 36 0.41 28.51 10.91
C TYR A 36 -0.43 27.77 11.97
N GLU A 37 -1.55 28.36 12.39
CA GLU A 37 -2.47 27.74 13.34
C GLU A 37 -3.02 26.42 12.78
N ASN A 38 -3.48 26.42 11.54
CA ASN A 38 -4.00 25.22 10.87
C ASN A 38 -2.91 24.14 10.70
N ALA A 39 -1.69 24.53 10.34
CA ALA A 39 -0.57 23.63 10.18
C ALA A 39 -0.21 22.92 11.50
N ARG A 40 -0.07 23.69 12.58
CA ARG A 40 0.22 23.14 13.92
C ARG A 40 -0.88 22.23 14.43
N PHE A 41 -2.15 22.59 14.19
CA PHE A 41 -3.28 21.73 14.54
C PHE A 41 -3.19 20.37 13.83
N LYS A 42 -2.93 20.35 12.53
CA LYS A 42 -2.79 19.11 11.76
C LYS A 42 -1.63 18.24 12.23
N ILE A 43 -0.49 18.84 12.58
CA ILE A 43 0.66 18.13 13.15
C ILE A 43 0.29 17.52 14.51
N ALA A 44 -0.32 18.29 15.38
CA ALA A 44 -0.76 17.82 16.69
C ALA A 44 -1.79 16.68 16.56
N ASP A 45 -2.79 16.83 15.69
CA ASP A 45 -3.78 15.81 15.40
C ASP A 45 -3.15 14.52 14.85
N ALA A 46 -2.15 14.64 13.97
CA ALA A 46 -1.43 13.49 13.46
C ALA A 46 -0.65 12.74 14.57
N ILE A 47 0.01 13.48 15.47
CA ILE A 47 0.76 12.88 16.58
C ILE A 47 -0.18 12.23 17.60
N ILE A 48 -1.23 12.93 18.02
CA ILE A 48 -2.13 12.45 19.08
C ILE A 48 -2.95 11.25 18.62
N ASN A 49 -3.41 11.27 17.37
CA ASN A 49 -4.29 10.24 16.81
C ASN A 49 -3.57 9.21 15.94
N GLY A 50 -2.22 9.20 15.91
CA GLY A 50 -1.42 8.26 15.13
C GLY A 50 -1.68 8.32 13.62
N LYS A 51 -2.06 9.49 13.10
CA LYS A 51 -2.36 9.68 11.69
C LYS A 51 -1.08 9.88 10.88
N ARG A 52 -1.09 9.41 9.63
CA ARG A 52 0.00 9.67 8.69
C ARG A 52 -0.01 11.14 8.27
N LEU A 53 1.11 11.83 8.46
CA LEU A 53 1.32 13.18 7.94
C LEU A 53 1.79 13.09 6.50
N ARG A 54 1.02 13.65 5.56
CA ARG A 54 1.36 13.71 4.14
C ARG A 54 1.44 15.15 3.68
N ILE A 55 2.59 15.56 3.14
CA ILE A 55 2.81 16.89 2.58
C ILE A 55 2.67 16.76 1.06
N THR A 56 1.62 17.33 0.48
CA THR A 56 1.34 17.24 -0.96
C THR A 56 0.81 18.55 -1.51
N GLY A 57 1.10 18.82 -2.79
CA GLY A 57 0.53 19.92 -3.58
C GLY A 57 1.41 21.15 -3.69
N GLY A 58 1.27 21.84 -4.81
CA GLY A 58 1.94 23.08 -5.16
C GLY A 58 3.06 22.92 -6.20
N SER A 59 3.20 23.90 -7.12
CA SER A 59 4.42 24.10 -7.92
C SER A 59 5.40 24.90 -7.08
N TYR A 60 6.58 24.35 -6.80
CA TYR A 60 7.62 25.06 -6.07
C TYR A 60 8.99 24.82 -6.70
N HIS A 61 9.82 25.87 -6.67
CA HIS A 61 11.24 25.75 -6.86
C HIS A 61 11.90 25.71 -5.50
N ILE A 62 12.72 24.71 -5.25
CA ILE A 62 13.63 24.69 -4.11
C ILE A 62 14.90 25.39 -4.58
N ASP A 63 15.12 26.63 -4.16
CA ASP A 63 16.41 27.28 -4.32
C ASP A 63 17.43 26.50 -3.50
N SER A 64 18.51 26.10 -4.16
CA SER A 64 19.53 25.19 -3.66
C SER A 64 20.08 25.65 -2.29
N ILE A 65 19.91 24.83 -1.27
CA ILE A 65 20.65 24.94 -0.01
C ILE A 65 22.11 24.61 -0.30
N PRO A 66 23.09 25.47 0.09
CA PRO A 66 24.50 25.16 -0.13
C PRO A 66 24.89 23.88 0.57
N ALA A 67 25.50 22.96 -0.18
CA ALA A 67 25.96 21.67 0.25
C ALA A 67 27.02 21.80 1.36
N SER A 68 26.60 21.67 2.62
CA SER A 68 27.49 21.41 3.76
C SER A 68 26.68 20.86 4.94
N SER A 69 26.19 19.65 4.81
CA SER A 69 26.01 18.70 5.90
C SER A 69 25.52 17.39 5.30
N THR A 70 26.33 16.35 5.44
CA THR A 70 26.02 14.96 5.11
C THR A 70 24.88 14.47 5.96
N ILE A 71 23.65 14.67 5.48
CA ILE A 71 22.49 13.86 5.84
C ILE A 71 21.85 13.52 4.50
N SER A 72 21.88 12.24 4.17
CA SER A 72 21.21 11.68 2.99
C SER A 72 19.71 11.84 3.18
N GLU A 73 19.16 12.98 2.77
CA GLU A 73 17.72 13.25 2.69
C GLU A 73 17.34 13.47 1.24
N LYS A 74 17.24 12.36 0.51
CA LYS A 74 16.38 12.30 -0.64
C LYS A 74 14.96 12.06 -0.12
N GLY A 75 14.21 13.11 0.08
CA GLY A 75 12.75 13.09 0.17
C GLY A 75 12.15 12.78 -1.20
N GLU A 76 12.64 11.76 -1.89
CA GLU A 76 12.05 11.24 -3.10
C GLU A 76 10.70 10.64 -2.69
N ASN A 77 9.65 11.05 -3.37
CA ASN A 77 8.34 10.40 -3.26
C ASN A 77 8.50 8.99 -3.85
N ILE A 78 9.00 8.07 -3.03
CA ILE A 78 9.27 6.70 -3.45
C ILE A 78 7.94 5.96 -3.50
N MET A 79 7.44 5.73 -4.71
CA MET A 79 6.33 4.82 -4.94
C MET A 79 6.86 3.39 -4.91
N ARG A 80 6.21 2.52 -4.17
CA ARG A 80 6.61 1.12 -4.06
C ARG A 80 5.66 0.21 -4.82
N ILE A 81 6.20 -0.53 -5.80
CA ILE A 81 5.46 -1.50 -6.63
C ILE A 81 5.88 -2.90 -6.22
N ALA A 82 4.92 -3.75 -5.88
CA ALA A 82 5.15 -5.19 -5.70
C ALA A 82 4.66 -5.97 -6.92
N VAL A 83 5.41 -6.99 -7.29
CA VAL A 83 5.03 -7.93 -8.34
C VAL A 83 5.13 -9.35 -7.78
N THR A 84 4.11 -10.19 -8.01
CA THR A 84 4.21 -11.62 -7.68
C THR A 84 5.35 -12.24 -8.48
N TYR A 85 6.28 -12.90 -7.80
CA TYR A 85 7.55 -13.34 -8.41
C TYR A 85 7.70 -14.84 -8.39
N GLU A 86 7.98 -15.40 -9.55
CA GLU A 86 8.32 -16.81 -9.75
C GLU A 86 9.34 -16.95 -10.88
N ARG A 87 10.63 -17.12 -10.54
CA ARG A 87 11.73 -17.36 -11.53
C ARG A 87 11.77 -16.31 -12.66
N GLU A 88 11.83 -15.02 -12.32
CA GLU A 88 11.86 -13.88 -13.23
C GLU A 88 10.51 -13.58 -13.93
N LEU A 89 9.49 -14.40 -13.71
CA LEU A 89 8.17 -14.26 -14.29
C LEU A 89 7.14 -13.84 -13.21
N ILE A 90 6.03 -13.28 -13.66
CA ILE A 90 4.90 -12.95 -12.81
C ILE A 90 4.21 -14.23 -12.36
N GLY A 91 4.15 -14.44 -11.04
CA GLY A 91 3.44 -15.56 -10.44
C GLY A 91 1.94 -15.50 -10.75
N GLN A 92 1.39 -16.58 -11.34
CA GLN A 92 0.04 -16.59 -11.88
C GLN A 92 -1.05 -16.81 -10.83
N HIS A 93 -0.69 -17.14 -9.60
CA HIS A 93 -1.62 -17.35 -8.49
C HIS A 93 -1.23 -16.54 -7.27
N PHE A 94 -1.87 -15.40 -7.06
CA PHE A 94 -1.56 -14.52 -5.92
C PHE A 94 -1.55 -15.26 -4.58
N GLY A 95 -2.53 -16.09 -4.32
CA GLY A 95 -2.63 -16.80 -3.06
C GLY A 95 -1.60 -17.92 -2.82
N LYS A 96 -0.84 -18.31 -3.83
CA LYS A 96 0.27 -19.28 -3.75
C LYS A 96 1.62 -18.61 -3.92
N THR A 97 1.65 -17.28 -3.90
CA THR A 97 2.88 -16.51 -4.09
C THR A 97 3.83 -16.71 -2.91
N GLU A 98 4.99 -17.28 -3.17
CA GLU A 98 6.05 -17.48 -2.19
C GLU A 98 6.96 -16.27 -2.08
N GLN A 99 7.10 -15.50 -3.17
CA GLN A 99 7.99 -14.36 -3.27
C GLN A 99 7.32 -13.17 -3.95
N PHE A 100 7.64 -11.98 -3.48
CA PHE A 100 7.37 -10.73 -4.19
C PHE A 100 8.68 -10.07 -4.59
N LYS A 101 8.76 -9.53 -5.81
CA LYS A 101 9.79 -8.58 -6.18
C LYS A 101 9.22 -7.18 -5.96
N ILE A 102 9.84 -6.43 -5.05
CA ILE A 102 9.42 -5.06 -4.71
C ILE A 102 10.39 -4.09 -5.36
N TYR A 103 9.84 -3.09 -6.03
CA TYR A 103 10.56 -2.02 -6.70
C TYR A 103 10.30 -0.70 -6.00
N ASP A 104 11.34 0.05 -5.72
CA ASP A 104 11.27 1.43 -5.29
C ASP A 104 11.43 2.33 -6.52
N ILE A 105 10.46 3.19 -6.75
CA ILE A 105 10.36 4.08 -7.90
C ILE A 105 10.48 5.52 -7.41
N ALA A 106 11.39 6.29 -7.99
CA ALA A 106 11.52 7.72 -7.76
C ALA A 106 11.55 8.45 -9.11
N ASP A 107 10.81 9.54 -9.24
CA ASP A 107 10.72 10.37 -10.45
C ASP A 107 10.35 9.60 -11.73
N GLY A 108 9.66 8.45 -11.59
CA GLY A 108 9.26 7.60 -12.70
C GLY A 108 10.30 6.55 -13.10
N ASP A 109 11.45 6.49 -12.44
CA ASP A 109 12.52 5.54 -12.69
C ASP A 109 12.65 4.50 -11.55
N ILE A 110 13.10 3.29 -11.89
CA ILE A 110 13.40 2.23 -10.92
C ILE A 110 14.73 2.56 -10.24
N VAL A 111 14.69 2.90 -8.94
CA VAL A 111 15.90 3.21 -8.16
C VAL A 111 16.46 2.00 -7.42
N SER A 112 15.60 1.08 -7.01
CA SER A 112 16.02 -0.18 -6.40
C SER A 112 15.00 -1.29 -6.63
N SER A 113 15.44 -2.55 -6.48
CA SER A 113 14.53 -3.68 -6.41
C SER A 113 15.08 -4.75 -5.46
N LYS A 114 14.17 -5.46 -4.79
CA LYS A 114 14.49 -6.56 -3.88
C LYS A 114 13.45 -7.66 -3.95
N ILE A 115 13.88 -8.92 -3.78
CA ILE A 115 12.99 -10.06 -3.66
C ILE A 115 12.77 -10.34 -2.17
N ILE A 116 11.53 -10.53 -1.77
CA ILE A 116 11.13 -10.80 -0.38
C ILE A 116 10.26 -12.06 -0.35
N ASP A 117 10.60 -12.98 0.55
CA ASP A 117 9.83 -14.17 0.81
C ASP A 117 8.60 -13.87 1.67
N THR A 118 7.48 -14.51 1.35
CA THR A 118 6.22 -14.38 2.11
C THR A 118 6.19 -15.27 3.36
N ASN A 119 7.22 -16.12 3.55
CA ASN A 119 7.33 -17.10 4.63
C ASN A 119 6.09 -17.99 4.81
N GLY A 120 5.42 -18.34 3.71
CA GLY A 120 4.23 -19.19 3.73
C GLY A 120 2.99 -18.51 4.31
N SER A 121 2.95 -17.19 4.35
CA SER A 121 1.78 -16.43 4.81
C SER A 121 0.55 -16.75 3.95
N GLY A 122 -0.54 -17.20 4.58
CA GLY A 122 -1.79 -17.49 3.90
C GLY A 122 -2.42 -16.24 3.26
N HIS A 123 -3.42 -16.43 2.39
CA HIS A 123 -4.04 -15.38 1.55
C HIS A 123 -4.40 -14.08 2.28
N GLY A 124 -4.93 -14.14 3.50
CA GLY A 124 -5.30 -12.96 4.28
C GLY A 124 -4.11 -12.18 4.84
N ALA A 125 -2.98 -12.86 5.09
CA ALA A 125 -1.78 -12.22 5.63
C ALA A 125 -0.98 -11.47 4.56
N LEU A 126 -1.11 -11.82 3.25
CA LEU A 126 -0.38 -11.18 2.17
C LEU A 126 -0.74 -9.71 1.98
N ALA A 127 -2.02 -9.33 2.13
CA ALA A 127 -2.42 -7.92 2.08
C ALA A 127 -1.82 -7.11 3.23
N GLY A 128 -1.80 -7.67 4.44
CA GLY A 128 -1.13 -7.08 5.60
C GLY A 128 0.38 -6.95 5.42
N PHE A 129 1.02 -7.95 4.84
CA PHE A 129 2.44 -7.95 4.52
C PHE A 129 2.81 -6.85 3.51
N LEU A 130 2.03 -6.72 2.42
CA LEU A 130 2.25 -5.68 1.42
C LEU A 130 2.03 -4.29 2.00
N ARG A 131 1.02 -4.11 2.85
CA ARG A 131 0.80 -2.86 3.58
C ARG A 131 1.96 -2.52 4.51
N ALA A 132 2.44 -3.49 5.30
CA ALA A 132 3.59 -3.31 6.19
C ALA A 132 4.87 -2.97 5.42
N SER A 133 4.98 -3.44 4.17
CA SER A 133 6.05 -3.12 3.22
C SER A 133 5.84 -1.79 2.49
N GLU A 134 4.80 -1.01 2.84
CA GLU A 134 4.45 0.29 2.23
C GLU A 134 4.24 0.21 0.71
N VAL A 135 3.70 -0.91 0.22
CA VAL A 135 3.39 -1.10 -1.19
C VAL A 135 2.14 -0.28 -1.56
N GLU A 136 2.22 0.48 -2.64
CA GLU A 136 1.12 1.27 -3.19
C GLU A 136 0.46 0.61 -4.41
N VAL A 137 1.22 -0.17 -5.15
CA VAL A 137 0.79 -0.83 -6.38
C VAL A 137 1.17 -2.31 -6.36
N LEU A 138 0.22 -3.16 -6.72
CA LEU A 138 0.45 -4.61 -6.89
C LEU A 138 0.15 -5.02 -8.33
N ILE A 139 1.13 -5.64 -8.98
CA ILE A 139 0.99 -6.30 -10.28
C ILE A 139 1.02 -7.81 -10.06
N CYS A 140 0.04 -8.54 -10.56
CA CYS A 140 -0.02 -9.98 -10.38
C CYS A 140 -0.74 -10.70 -11.54
N GLY A 141 -0.65 -12.00 -11.57
CA GLY A 141 -1.50 -12.85 -12.41
C GLY A 141 -2.93 -12.92 -11.87
N ASN A 142 -3.47 -14.12 -11.72
CA ASN A 142 -4.83 -14.31 -11.23
C ASN A 142 -4.94 -14.10 -9.71
N ILE A 143 -6.04 -13.50 -9.29
CA ILE A 143 -6.29 -13.19 -7.88
C ILE A 143 -7.76 -13.43 -7.54
N GLY A 144 -8.03 -14.05 -6.39
CA GLY A 144 -9.37 -14.30 -5.91
C GLY A 144 -10.06 -13.07 -5.32
N ALA A 145 -11.40 -13.08 -5.30
CA ALA A 145 -12.24 -11.97 -4.84
C ALA A 145 -11.92 -11.55 -3.39
N GLY A 146 -11.70 -12.47 -2.48
CA GLY A 146 -11.34 -12.16 -1.09
C GLY A 146 -10.03 -11.39 -0.96
N ALA A 147 -9.00 -11.75 -1.75
CA ALA A 147 -7.73 -11.04 -1.75
C ALA A 147 -7.86 -9.64 -2.38
N ARG A 148 -8.70 -9.46 -3.41
CA ARG A 148 -9.01 -8.15 -4.00
C ARG A 148 -9.62 -7.20 -2.97
N ASN A 149 -10.60 -7.68 -2.21
CA ASN A 149 -11.25 -6.89 -1.17
C ASN A 149 -10.24 -6.47 -0.09
N ALA A 150 -9.43 -7.41 0.40
CA ALA A 150 -8.41 -7.13 1.40
C ALA A 150 -7.36 -6.10 0.93
N LEU A 151 -6.94 -6.15 -0.35
CA LEU A 151 -6.02 -5.18 -0.94
C LEU A 151 -6.67 -3.80 -1.09
N SER A 152 -7.94 -3.75 -1.50
CA SER A 152 -8.71 -2.51 -1.60
C SER A 152 -8.89 -1.83 -0.23
N GLU A 153 -9.18 -2.60 0.82
CA GLU A 153 -9.30 -2.09 2.21
C GLU A 153 -8.01 -1.44 2.72
N VAL A 154 -6.86 -1.95 2.29
CA VAL A 154 -5.56 -1.39 2.67
C VAL A 154 -5.05 -0.31 1.70
N GLY A 155 -5.83 0.01 0.65
CA GLY A 155 -5.54 1.09 -0.30
C GLY A 155 -4.45 0.77 -1.31
N ILE A 156 -4.25 -0.51 -1.66
CA ILE A 156 -3.29 -0.93 -2.68
C ILE A 156 -3.97 -0.96 -4.05
N ASN A 157 -3.38 -0.27 -5.04
CA ASN A 157 -3.84 -0.28 -6.42
C ASN A 157 -3.46 -1.62 -7.09
N LEU A 158 -4.46 -2.34 -7.58
CA LEU A 158 -4.29 -3.70 -8.09
C LEU A 158 -4.33 -3.74 -9.63
N PHE A 159 -3.33 -4.38 -10.25
CA PHE A 159 -3.23 -4.67 -11.68
C PHE A 159 -3.14 -6.18 -11.90
N PRO A 160 -4.27 -6.88 -12.02
CA PRO A 160 -4.32 -8.33 -12.14
C PRO A 160 -4.30 -8.80 -13.60
N GLY A 161 -4.07 -10.10 -13.81
CA GLY A 161 -4.10 -10.73 -15.13
C GLY A 161 -2.90 -10.41 -15.99
N VAL A 162 -1.80 -9.96 -15.38
CA VAL A 162 -0.55 -9.67 -16.07
C VAL A 162 0.28 -10.96 -16.19
N THR A 163 0.96 -11.13 -17.31
CA THR A 163 1.82 -12.28 -17.60
C THR A 163 3.16 -11.82 -18.14
N GLY A 164 4.17 -12.68 -18.10
CA GLY A 164 5.50 -12.40 -18.65
C GLY A 164 6.52 -11.98 -17.60
N SER A 165 7.54 -11.23 -18.03
CA SER A 165 8.64 -10.78 -17.17
C SER A 165 8.20 -9.74 -16.16
N VAL A 166 8.64 -9.88 -14.91
CA VAL A 166 8.35 -8.91 -13.84
C VAL A 166 8.94 -7.54 -14.14
N ASP A 167 10.15 -7.47 -14.70
CA ASP A 167 10.82 -6.20 -15.00
C ASP A 167 10.16 -5.46 -16.17
N GLU A 168 9.70 -6.19 -17.20
CA GLU A 168 8.97 -5.62 -18.32
C GLU A 168 7.60 -5.08 -17.89
N ALA A 169 6.90 -5.77 -17.00
CA ALA A 169 5.63 -5.34 -16.48
C ALA A 169 5.74 -4.02 -15.70
N VAL A 170 6.76 -3.88 -14.86
CA VAL A 170 6.99 -2.62 -14.12
C VAL A 170 7.33 -1.48 -15.09
N LYS A 171 8.20 -1.70 -16.08
CA LYS A 171 8.51 -0.70 -17.11
C LYS A 171 7.26 -0.30 -17.91
N SER A 172 6.42 -1.27 -18.28
CA SER A 172 5.15 -1.01 -18.97
C SER A 172 4.17 -0.23 -18.11
N TYR A 173 4.14 -0.49 -16.80
CA TYR A 173 3.34 0.28 -15.85
C TYR A 173 3.81 1.75 -15.78
N LEU A 174 5.10 1.98 -15.65
CA LEU A 174 5.68 3.32 -15.59
C LEU A 174 5.47 4.13 -16.88
N SER A 175 5.48 3.45 -18.03
CA SER A 175 5.17 4.08 -19.33
C SER A 175 3.68 4.21 -19.62
N GLY A 176 2.79 3.74 -18.73
CA GLY A 176 1.33 3.76 -18.93
C GLY A 176 0.81 2.78 -19.99
N SER A 177 1.63 1.80 -20.40
CA SER A 177 1.31 0.83 -21.46
C SER A 177 1.01 -0.59 -20.93
N LEU A 178 0.91 -0.77 -19.62
CA LEU A 178 0.68 -2.07 -19.00
C LEU A 178 -0.67 -2.67 -19.46
N GLN A 179 -0.61 -3.85 -20.05
CA GLN A 179 -1.80 -4.65 -20.37
C GLN A 179 -2.16 -5.50 -19.16
N TYR A 180 -3.35 -5.29 -18.61
CA TYR A 180 -3.87 -6.06 -17.49
C TYR A 180 -5.36 -6.39 -17.68
N ASN A 181 -5.87 -7.39 -16.99
CA ASN A 181 -7.27 -7.77 -17.07
C ASN A 181 -7.93 -7.62 -15.69
N PRO A 182 -8.76 -6.58 -15.46
CA PRO A 182 -9.42 -6.34 -14.19
C PRO A 182 -10.40 -7.45 -13.77
N ASN A 183 -10.87 -8.26 -14.71
CA ASN A 183 -11.87 -9.31 -14.48
C ASN A 183 -11.26 -10.71 -14.31
N THR A 184 -9.95 -10.83 -14.14
CA THR A 184 -9.29 -12.12 -13.95
C THR A 184 -9.66 -12.67 -12.57
N GLU A 185 -10.25 -13.85 -12.53
CA GLU A 185 -10.56 -14.59 -11.29
C GLU A 185 -9.76 -15.91 -11.25
N CYS A 186 -9.32 -16.30 -10.05
CA CYS A 186 -8.89 -17.66 -9.84
C CYS A 186 -10.13 -18.54 -9.81
N SER A 187 -10.35 -19.36 -10.83
CA SER A 187 -11.35 -20.43 -10.78
C SER A 187 -10.89 -21.49 -9.77
N HIS A 188 -11.14 -21.25 -8.49
CA HIS A 188 -11.17 -22.33 -7.52
C HIS A 188 -12.48 -23.08 -7.77
N HIS A 189 -12.36 -24.32 -8.22
CA HIS A 189 -13.42 -25.28 -7.98
C HIS A 189 -13.55 -25.40 -6.46
N ASP A 190 -14.56 -24.75 -5.88
CA ASP A 190 -15.07 -25.09 -4.58
C ASP A 190 -15.47 -26.57 -4.67
N HIS A 191 -14.64 -27.44 -4.09
CA HIS A 191 -15.11 -28.74 -3.70
C HIS A 191 -16.04 -28.48 -2.52
N ASP A 192 -17.30 -28.25 -2.83
CA ASP A 192 -18.39 -28.46 -1.89
C ASP A 192 -18.23 -29.88 -1.34
N HIS A 193 -17.71 -29.98 -0.15
CA HIS A 193 -17.91 -31.17 0.68
C HIS A 193 -19.36 -31.11 1.13
N ASP A 194 -20.23 -31.66 0.25
CA ASP A 194 -21.55 -32.07 0.63
C ASP A 194 -21.39 -33.12 1.74
N HIS A 195 -21.43 -32.65 2.98
CA HIS A 195 -21.67 -33.51 4.14
C HIS A 195 -23.15 -33.86 4.13
N GLY A 196 -23.48 -34.88 3.32
CA GLY A 196 -24.75 -35.55 3.39
C GLY A 196 -25.03 -36.03 4.81
N GLU A 197 -25.88 -35.31 5.51
CA GLU A 197 -26.55 -35.80 6.71
C GLU A 197 -27.44 -36.98 6.34
N GLY A 198 -27.02 -38.12 6.75
CA GLY A 198 -27.77 -39.39 6.54
C GLY A 198 -27.55 -40.36 7.67
N HIS A 199 -27.69 -39.94 8.93
CA HIS A 199 -27.87 -40.89 10.05
C HIS A 199 -29.32 -40.90 10.48
N SER A 200 -30.12 -41.73 9.76
CA SER A 200 -31.40 -42.23 10.22
C SER A 200 -31.13 -43.21 11.35
N CYS A 201 -31.36 -42.80 12.58
CA CYS A 201 -31.43 -43.72 13.72
C CYS A 201 -32.77 -44.42 13.68
N HIS A 202 -32.77 -45.68 13.24
CA HIS A 202 -33.88 -46.57 13.45
C HIS A 202 -33.91 -46.99 14.93
N HIS A 203 -34.95 -46.52 15.65
CA HIS A 203 -35.39 -47.11 16.90
C HIS A 203 -35.97 -48.48 16.60
N GLY A 204 -35.24 -49.52 16.97
CA GLY A 204 -35.74 -50.88 17.06
C GLY A 204 -36.13 -51.19 18.52
N ASP A 205 -37.42 -51.42 18.73
CA ASP A 205 -38.01 -51.94 19.97
C ASP A 205 -37.30 -53.23 20.41
N CYS A 206 -36.87 -53.27 21.64
CA CYS A 206 -36.52 -54.47 22.33
C CYS A 206 -37.62 -54.77 23.36
N ASP A 207 -38.55 -55.57 22.93
CA ASP A 207 -39.56 -56.13 23.80
C ASP A 207 -38.99 -57.24 24.69
N SER A 208 -39.61 -57.34 25.85
CA SER A 208 -39.38 -58.21 26.97
C SER A 208 -39.34 -59.68 26.61
N HIS A 209 -38.47 -60.50 27.23
CA HIS A 209 -38.78 -61.80 27.69
C HIS A 209 -38.13 -62.15 29.03
N ARG A 210 -38.97 -62.26 30.02
CA ARG A 210 -38.89 -62.98 31.28
C ARG A 210 -38.74 -64.45 31.01
N HIS A 211 -37.93 -65.20 31.74
CA HIS A 211 -38.18 -66.50 32.39
C HIS A 211 -36.85 -66.97 33.05
N GLU A 212 -37.08 -67.29 34.25
CA GLU A 212 -36.81 -68.28 35.29
C GLU A 212 -35.39 -68.34 35.82
#